data_bc41c518ec62874c92bd0a9dfcd1dcc5
#
_entry.id   bc41c518ec62874c92bd0a9dfcd1dcc5
#
_cell.length_a   1.000
_cell.length_b   1.000
_cell.length_c   1.000
_cell.angle_alpha   90.00
_cell.angle_beta   90.00
_cell.angle_gamma   90.00
#
_symmetry.space_group_name_H-M   'P 1'
#
loop_
_entity.id
_entity.type
_entity.pdbx_description
1 polymer ?
#
loop_
_entity_poly.entity_id
_entity_poly.type
_entity_poly.pdbx_seq_one_letter_code
_entity_poly.pdbx_strand_id
1 'polypeptide(L)'
;MSKIVHPYVHRLIMLRDWKSRWFADHKKYVDYLKGDVLIREYLEKKLRGMYISTIEIERSRKATRFIIKTSRPGILIGRNGEGASKLKEDILKKMDKLHLSRPEDFKLEIIEVPNPEADAAIVAYMIAEGLEKRMPYRRVIKQIIEKVMNARGVEGARVVLSGRLGGAEIARTEELKRGSIPLQTFRADIDFKRERANLPYGVVGIKVWIYRGKIFSQKAKKENEEIS
;
A
#
# COMPACT_ATOMS: atom_id res chain seq x y z
N MET A 1 8.70 -26.25 4.95
CA MET A 1 8.93 -24.92 4.33
C MET A 1 8.88 -23.86 5.42
N SER A 2 9.94 -23.07 5.59
CA SER A 2 9.94 -21.97 6.55
C SER A 2 8.93 -20.90 6.11
N LYS A 3 8.04 -20.47 7.00
CA LYS A 3 7.10 -19.37 6.73
C LYS A 3 7.88 -18.05 6.74
N ILE A 4 7.85 -17.32 5.63
CA ILE A 4 8.47 -16.00 5.54
C ILE A 4 7.59 -15.01 6.33
N VAL A 5 8.19 -14.35 7.32
CA VAL A 5 7.52 -13.31 8.11
C VAL A 5 7.18 -12.12 7.21
N HIS A 6 6.07 -11.43 7.52
CA HIS A 6 5.67 -10.24 6.77
C HIS A 6 6.71 -9.12 6.97
N PRO A 7 7.37 -8.63 5.91
CA PRO A 7 8.50 -7.70 6.05
C PRO A 7 8.16 -6.40 6.77
N TYR A 8 6.95 -5.89 6.55
CA TYR A 8 6.45 -4.69 7.20
C TYR A 8 6.34 -4.87 8.72
N VAL A 9 5.69 -5.96 9.16
CA VAL A 9 5.51 -6.26 10.59
C VAL A 9 6.86 -6.43 11.30
N HIS A 10 7.81 -7.09 10.64
CA HIS A 10 9.15 -7.33 11.16
C HIS A 10 9.96 -6.03 11.40
N ARG A 11 9.55 -4.92 10.77
CA ARG A 11 10.21 -3.60 10.82
C ARG A 11 9.38 -2.52 11.49
N LEU A 12 8.22 -2.87 12.05
CA LEU A 12 7.42 -1.94 12.85
C LEU A 12 8.24 -1.40 14.02
N ILE A 13 7.99 -0.16 14.38
CA ILE A 13 8.67 0.60 15.45
C ILE A 13 10.09 1.02 15.06
N MET A 14 10.86 0.17 14.38
CA MET A 14 12.26 0.50 14.02
C MET A 14 12.35 1.40 12.78
N LEU A 15 11.68 1.00 11.68
CA LEU A 15 11.73 1.69 10.39
C LEU A 15 10.36 2.14 9.90
N ARG A 16 9.31 1.50 10.35
CA ARG A 16 7.94 1.72 9.91
C ARG A 16 7.05 2.05 11.10
N ASP A 17 6.11 2.93 10.87
CA ASP A 17 5.09 3.30 11.85
C ASP A 17 3.77 2.56 11.59
N TRP A 18 2.86 2.61 12.56
CA TRP A 18 1.53 2.04 12.46
C TRP A 18 0.68 2.80 11.43
N LYS A 19 -0.15 2.07 10.69
CA LYS A 19 -1.10 2.66 9.74
C LYS A 19 -2.32 3.29 10.41
N SER A 20 -2.62 2.89 11.64
CA SER A 20 -3.62 3.51 12.51
C SER A 20 -2.92 4.00 13.76
N ARG A 21 -2.99 5.29 14.03
CA ARG A 21 -2.35 5.97 15.16
C ARG A 21 -3.41 6.61 16.05
N TRP A 22 -3.75 5.94 17.14
CA TRP A 22 -4.71 6.43 18.12
C TRP A 22 -4.62 5.63 19.43
N PHE A 23 -5.15 6.22 20.47
CA PHE A 23 -5.32 5.60 21.78
C PHE A 23 -6.80 5.63 22.18
N ALA A 24 -7.29 4.58 22.80
CA ALA A 24 -8.66 4.49 23.32
C ALA A 24 -8.73 3.60 24.55
N ASP A 25 -9.71 3.88 25.43
CA ASP A 25 -10.03 3.03 26.56
C ASP A 25 -10.61 1.69 26.09
N HIS A 26 -10.53 0.67 26.94
CA HIS A 26 -10.87 -0.71 26.61
C HIS A 26 -12.24 -0.87 25.90
N LYS A 27 -13.26 -0.16 26.35
CA LYS A 27 -14.62 -0.22 25.76
C LYS A 27 -14.66 0.40 24.35
N LYS A 28 -14.00 1.52 24.13
CA LYS A 28 -13.97 2.24 22.84
C LYS A 28 -12.98 1.64 21.84
N TYR A 29 -11.98 0.88 22.34
CA TYR A 29 -10.95 0.30 21.51
C TYR A 29 -11.53 -0.63 20.43
N VAL A 30 -12.43 -1.51 20.82
CA VAL A 30 -13.06 -2.47 19.90
C VAL A 30 -13.86 -1.77 18.81
N ASP A 31 -14.63 -0.74 19.17
CA ASP A 31 -15.45 0.02 18.22
C ASP A 31 -14.57 0.80 17.22
N TYR A 32 -13.49 1.41 17.68
CA TYR A 32 -12.56 2.13 16.81
C TYR A 32 -11.82 1.18 15.88
N LEU A 33 -11.34 0.04 16.38
CA LEU A 33 -10.67 -0.97 15.58
C LEU A 33 -11.60 -1.53 14.50
N LYS A 34 -12.84 -1.91 14.87
CA LYS A 34 -13.88 -2.37 13.94
C LYS A 34 -14.15 -1.31 12.86
N GLY A 35 -14.30 -0.06 13.27
CA GLY A 35 -14.51 1.06 12.34
C GLY A 35 -13.36 1.25 11.36
N ASP A 36 -12.13 1.23 11.84
CA ASP A 36 -10.95 1.42 11.00
C ASP A 36 -10.78 0.29 9.97
N VAL A 37 -11.01 -0.96 10.37
CA VAL A 37 -10.92 -2.11 9.45
C VAL A 37 -11.98 -2.00 8.36
N LEU A 38 -13.26 -1.81 8.72
CA LEU A 38 -14.36 -1.76 7.77
C LEU A 38 -14.27 -0.58 6.79
N ILE A 39 -13.83 0.59 7.27
CA ILE A 39 -13.66 1.76 6.42
C ILE A 39 -12.45 1.59 5.49
N ARG A 40 -11.34 1.01 5.99
CA ARG A 40 -10.16 0.75 5.16
C ARG A 40 -10.49 -0.24 4.03
N GLU A 41 -11.19 -1.33 4.33
CA GLU A 41 -11.65 -2.28 3.31
C GLU A 41 -12.58 -1.65 2.28
N TYR A 42 -13.49 -0.78 2.72
CA TYR A 42 -14.37 -0.03 1.82
C TYR A 42 -13.57 0.90 0.91
N LEU A 43 -12.61 1.65 1.46
CA LEU A 43 -11.76 2.55 0.68
C LEU A 43 -10.85 1.78 -0.28
N GLU A 44 -10.23 0.69 0.14
CA GLU A 44 -9.40 -0.16 -0.74
C GLU A 44 -10.21 -0.69 -1.94
N LYS A 45 -11.46 -1.09 -1.72
CA LYS A 45 -12.36 -1.52 -2.80
C LYS A 45 -12.78 -0.38 -3.72
N LYS A 46 -13.23 0.74 -3.15
CA LYS A 46 -13.74 1.90 -3.90
C LYS A 46 -12.67 2.59 -4.72
N LEU A 47 -11.49 2.69 -4.17
CA LEU A 47 -10.35 3.39 -4.76
C LEU A 47 -9.41 2.46 -5.55
N ARG A 48 -9.86 1.23 -5.83
CA ARG A 48 -9.12 0.30 -6.69
C ARG A 48 -8.91 0.91 -8.07
N GLY A 49 -7.68 0.88 -8.58
CA GLY A 49 -7.30 1.53 -9.85
C GLY A 49 -6.80 2.97 -9.73
N MET A 50 -6.89 3.59 -8.55
CA MET A 50 -6.36 4.93 -8.30
C MET A 50 -4.93 4.93 -7.75
N TYR A 51 -4.22 3.80 -7.83
CA TYR A 51 -2.82 3.64 -7.45
C TYR A 51 -2.50 4.16 -6.04
N ILE A 52 -3.25 3.64 -5.05
CA ILE A 52 -3.06 4.00 -3.65
C ILE A 52 -1.90 3.22 -3.07
N SER A 53 -1.00 3.92 -2.41
CA SER A 53 0.09 3.34 -1.63
C SER A 53 -0.40 2.87 -0.25
N THR A 54 -0.87 3.80 0.57
CA THR A 54 -1.32 3.53 1.93
C THR A 54 -2.51 4.39 2.32
N ILE A 55 -3.34 3.85 3.23
CA ILE A 55 -4.41 4.57 3.92
C ILE A 55 -4.05 4.58 5.40
N GLU A 56 -3.72 5.75 5.92
CA GLU A 56 -3.40 5.95 7.33
C GLU A 56 -4.57 6.62 8.03
N ILE A 57 -4.80 6.27 9.30
CA ILE A 57 -5.90 6.80 10.10
C ILE A 57 -5.31 7.33 11.40
N GLU A 58 -5.51 8.60 11.66
CA GLU A 58 -5.14 9.24 12.91
C GLU A 58 -6.40 9.67 13.65
N ARG A 59 -6.52 9.29 14.93
CA ARG A 59 -7.62 9.72 15.77
C ARG A 59 -7.08 10.47 16.98
N SER A 60 -7.58 11.65 17.14
CA SER A 60 -7.46 12.44 18.37
C SER A 60 -8.79 12.39 19.12
N ARG A 61 -8.84 13.01 20.29
CA ARG A 61 -10.05 13.04 21.14
C ARG A 61 -11.28 13.61 20.42
N LYS A 62 -11.11 14.62 19.55
CA LYS A 62 -12.21 15.29 18.83
C LYS A 62 -12.15 15.10 17.32
N ALA A 63 -10.97 14.91 16.75
CA ALA A 63 -10.75 14.88 15.31
C ALA A 63 -10.30 13.50 14.81
N THR A 64 -10.80 13.11 13.67
CA THR A 64 -10.30 11.94 12.94
C THR A 64 -9.78 12.38 11.57
N ARG A 65 -8.53 12.05 11.29
CA ARG A 65 -7.84 12.37 10.05
C ARG A 65 -7.60 11.10 9.25
N PHE A 66 -8.02 11.08 7.99
CA PHE A 66 -7.69 10.05 7.03
C PHE A 66 -6.65 10.58 6.06
N ILE A 67 -5.52 9.91 5.96
CA ILE A 67 -4.42 10.27 5.07
C ILE A 67 -4.34 9.22 3.98
N ILE A 68 -4.60 9.61 2.73
CA ILE A 68 -4.53 8.73 1.57
C ILE A 68 -3.31 9.13 0.74
N LYS A 69 -2.32 8.20 0.64
CA LYS A 69 -1.14 8.39 -0.19
C LYS A 69 -1.38 7.75 -1.55
N THR A 70 -1.27 8.52 -2.63
CA THR A 70 -1.51 8.07 -4.01
C THR A 70 -0.48 8.66 -4.97
N SER A 71 -0.29 8.00 -6.11
CA SER A 71 0.53 8.56 -7.20
C SER A 71 -0.24 9.52 -8.10
N ARG A 72 -1.57 9.57 -7.99
CA ARG A 72 -2.42 10.41 -8.86
C ARG A 72 -3.43 11.20 -8.04
N PRO A 73 -2.99 12.21 -7.26
CA PRO A 73 -3.89 12.97 -6.37
C PRO A 73 -4.98 13.71 -7.15
N GLY A 74 -4.69 14.20 -8.35
CA GLY A 74 -5.66 14.92 -9.17
C GLY A 74 -6.94 14.14 -9.48
N ILE A 75 -6.87 12.81 -9.63
CA ILE A 75 -8.05 11.96 -9.88
C ILE A 75 -8.94 11.90 -8.64
N LEU A 76 -8.33 11.87 -7.45
CA LEU A 76 -9.06 11.82 -6.17
C LEU A 76 -9.64 13.17 -5.79
N ILE A 77 -8.91 14.25 -6.02
CA ILE A 77 -9.33 15.61 -5.67
C ILE A 77 -10.45 16.07 -6.63
N GLY A 78 -10.31 15.75 -7.93
CA GLY A 78 -11.26 16.16 -8.96
C GLY A 78 -11.25 17.66 -9.25
N ARG A 79 -12.16 18.11 -10.09
CA ARG A 79 -12.30 19.54 -10.42
C ARG A 79 -12.79 20.30 -9.18
N ASN A 80 -12.16 21.40 -8.85
CA ASN A 80 -12.49 22.26 -7.70
C ASN A 80 -12.64 21.53 -6.34
N GLY A 81 -12.02 20.35 -6.17
CA GLY A 81 -12.12 19.60 -4.92
C GLY A 81 -13.42 18.78 -4.73
N GLU A 82 -14.29 18.73 -5.75
CA GLU A 82 -15.55 17.95 -5.66
C GLU A 82 -15.33 16.46 -5.38
N GLY A 83 -14.28 15.86 -5.95
CA GLY A 83 -13.94 14.46 -5.73
C GLY A 83 -13.63 14.18 -4.26
N ALA A 84 -12.82 15.03 -3.64
CA ALA A 84 -12.47 14.90 -2.22
C ALA A 84 -13.72 15.11 -1.32
N SER A 85 -14.56 16.08 -1.64
CA SER A 85 -15.82 16.35 -0.93
C SER A 85 -16.78 15.15 -1.02
N LYS A 86 -17.00 14.60 -2.21
CA LYS A 86 -17.82 13.40 -2.42
C LYS A 86 -17.26 12.20 -1.66
N LEU A 87 -15.93 12.01 -1.69
CA LEU A 87 -15.28 10.93 -0.96
C LEU A 87 -15.49 11.07 0.56
N LYS A 88 -15.39 12.30 1.09
CA LYS A 88 -15.67 12.62 2.50
C LYS A 88 -17.10 12.24 2.86
N GLU A 89 -18.09 12.66 2.07
CA GLU A 89 -19.49 12.32 2.29
C GLU A 89 -19.75 10.81 2.25
N ASP A 90 -19.15 10.12 1.29
CA ASP A 90 -19.30 8.68 1.14
C ASP A 90 -18.72 7.90 2.33
N ILE A 91 -17.60 8.36 2.90
CA ILE A 91 -17.05 7.79 4.12
C ILE A 91 -18.03 8.00 5.28
N LEU A 92 -18.55 9.21 5.46
CA LEU A 92 -19.51 9.51 6.51
C LEU A 92 -20.80 8.70 6.36
N LYS A 93 -21.38 8.62 5.16
CA LYS A 93 -22.56 7.78 4.86
C LYS A 93 -22.27 6.30 5.16
N LYS A 94 -21.04 5.84 4.89
CA LYS A 94 -20.67 4.46 5.20
C LYS A 94 -20.52 4.23 6.70
N MET A 95 -19.98 5.19 7.45
CA MET A 95 -19.90 5.13 8.90
C MET A 95 -21.30 5.04 9.53
N ASP A 96 -22.26 5.84 9.05
CA ASP A 96 -23.66 5.81 9.51
C ASP A 96 -24.31 4.43 9.25
N LYS A 97 -24.13 3.89 8.04
CA LYS A 97 -24.65 2.56 7.69
C LYS A 97 -24.06 1.42 8.54
N LEU A 98 -22.89 1.62 9.08
CA LEU A 98 -22.20 0.66 9.94
C LEU A 98 -22.44 0.93 11.42
N HIS A 99 -23.27 1.91 11.77
CA HIS A 99 -23.53 2.36 13.15
C HIS A 99 -22.25 2.66 13.93
N LEU A 100 -21.27 3.29 13.27
CA LEU A 100 -20.01 3.70 13.89
C LEU A 100 -20.14 5.12 14.45
N SER A 101 -19.41 5.40 15.54
CA SER A 101 -19.39 6.73 16.14
C SER A 101 -18.83 7.76 15.15
N ARG A 102 -19.60 8.81 14.87
CA ARG A 102 -19.13 9.95 14.05
C ARG A 102 -18.12 10.77 14.83
N PRO A 103 -16.98 11.12 14.22
CA PRO A 103 -16.09 12.13 14.81
C PRO A 103 -16.70 13.53 14.67
N GLU A 104 -16.44 14.39 15.64
CA GLU A 104 -16.87 15.80 15.60
C GLU A 104 -16.20 16.56 14.44
N ASP A 105 -14.90 16.34 14.26
CA ASP A 105 -14.13 16.92 13.14
C ASP A 105 -13.55 15.79 12.29
N PHE A 106 -13.90 15.77 11.00
CA PHE A 106 -13.44 14.80 10.03
C PHE A 106 -12.58 15.47 8.96
N LYS A 107 -11.29 15.10 8.91
CA LYS A 107 -10.33 15.61 7.93
C LYS A 107 -9.89 14.51 6.95
N LEU A 108 -9.92 14.83 5.66
CA LEU A 108 -9.39 13.99 4.61
C LEU A 108 -8.19 14.68 3.98
N GLU A 109 -7.03 14.04 4.04
CA GLU A 109 -5.80 14.53 3.42
C GLU A 109 -5.38 13.58 2.30
N ILE A 110 -5.04 14.13 1.15
CA ILE A 110 -4.55 13.38 0.00
C ILE A 110 -3.12 13.84 -0.25
N ILE A 111 -2.19 12.90 -0.12
CA ILE A 111 -0.74 13.15 -0.26
C ILE A 111 -0.22 12.44 -1.50
N GLU A 112 0.56 13.14 -2.29
CA GLU A 112 1.25 12.57 -3.45
C GLU A 112 2.45 11.71 -3.04
N VAL A 113 2.62 10.58 -3.72
CA VAL A 113 3.82 9.74 -3.58
C VAL A 113 4.82 10.15 -4.66
N PRO A 114 6.00 10.72 -4.30
CA PRO A 114 6.94 11.27 -5.26
C PRO A 114 7.52 10.21 -6.20
N ASN A 115 7.79 9.00 -5.70
CA ASN A 115 8.37 7.90 -6.47
C ASN A 115 7.42 6.69 -6.52
N PRO A 116 6.43 6.68 -7.42
CA PRO A 116 5.43 5.60 -7.49
C PRO A 116 6.04 4.24 -7.87
N GLU A 117 7.12 4.23 -8.64
CA GLU A 117 7.81 3.01 -9.06
C GLU A 117 8.62 2.36 -7.94
N ALA A 118 8.96 3.11 -6.89
CA ALA A 118 9.63 2.60 -5.70
C ALA A 118 8.64 2.14 -4.59
N ASP A 119 7.32 2.20 -4.83
CA ASP A 119 6.27 1.81 -3.89
C ASP A 119 5.67 0.45 -4.25
N ALA A 120 5.76 -0.51 -3.31
CA ALA A 120 5.32 -1.88 -3.57
C ALA A 120 3.80 -2.00 -3.80
N ALA A 121 2.98 -1.12 -3.20
CA ALA A 121 1.54 -1.16 -3.38
C ALA A 121 1.15 -0.69 -4.78
N ILE A 122 1.71 0.43 -5.23
CA ILE A 122 1.45 0.98 -6.57
C ILE A 122 1.92 -0.01 -7.64
N VAL A 123 3.12 -0.57 -7.47
CA VAL A 123 3.67 -1.58 -8.39
C VAL A 123 2.80 -2.84 -8.43
N ALA A 124 2.29 -3.31 -7.29
CA ALA A 124 1.39 -4.46 -7.26
C ALA A 124 0.08 -4.19 -8.01
N TYR A 125 -0.48 -2.98 -7.91
CA TYR A 125 -1.65 -2.57 -8.70
C TYR A 125 -1.35 -2.48 -10.20
N MET A 126 -0.19 -1.97 -10.59
CA MET A 126 0.22 -1.94 -11.99
C MET A 126 0.31 -3.35 -12.61
N ILE A 127 0.83 -4.32 -11.82
CA ILE A 127 0.87 -5.72 -12.24
C ILE A 127 -0.56 -6.27 -12.36
N ALA A 128 -1.41 -6.04 -11.37
CA ALA A 128 -2.79 -6.52 -11.37
C ALA A 128 -3.56 -5.99 -12.58
N GLU A 129 -3.46 -4.69 -12.87
CA GLU A 129 -4.08 -4.05 -14.03
C GLU A 129 -3.57 -4.64 -15.36
N GLY A 130 -2.25 -4.87 -15.49
CA GLY A 130 -1.66 -5.49 -16.68
C GLY A 130 -2.20 -6.91 -16.91
N LEU A 131 -2.35 -7.70 -15.85
CA LEU A 131 -2.93 -9.05 -15.93
C LEU A 131 -4.44 -9.00 -16.24
N GLU A 132 -5.20 -8.11 -15.62
CA GLU A 132 -6.63 -7.92 -15.88
C GLU A 132 -6.90 -7.46 -17.33
N LYS A 133 -5.98 -6.71 -17.93
CA LYS A 133 -5.95 -6.36 -19.37
C LYS A 133 -5.50 -7.52 -20.26
N ARG A 134 -5.35 -8.72 -19.72
CA ARG A 134 -4.95 -9.94 -20.43
C ARG A 134 -3.58 -9.87 -21.12
N MET A 135 -2.67 -9.04 -20.59
CA MET A 135 -1.29 -9.03 -21.09
C MET A 135 -0.55 -10.30 -20.67
N PRO A 136 0.40 -10.80 -21.49
CA PRO A 136 1.23 -11.95 -21.13
C PRO A 136 1.99 -11.69 -19.82
N TYR A 137 1.76 -12.49 -18.79
CA TYR A 137 2.29 -12.28 -17.44
C TYR A 137 3.81 -12.16 -17.41
N ARG A 138 4.56 -12.92 -18.22
CA ARG A 138 6.03 -12.82 -18.31
C ARG A 138 6.49 -11.46 -18.82
N ARG A 139 5.77 -10.87 -19.77
CA ARG A 139 6.06 -9.54 -20.30
C ARG A 139 5.79 -8.47 -19.23
N VAL A 140 4.65 -8.58 -18.55
CA VAL A 140 4.26 -7.65 -17.47
C VAL A 140 5.32 -7.63 -16.36
N ILE A 141 5.73 -8.82 -15.86
CA ILE A 141 6.73 -8.90 -14.79
C ILE A 141 8.06 -8.29 -15.23
N LYS A 142 8.56 -8.63 -16.43
CA LYS A 142 9.84 -8.12 -16.94
C LYS A 142 9.82 -6.61 -17.04
N GLN A 143 8.82 -6.04 -17.70
CA GLN A 143 8.69 -4.59 -17.89
C GLN A 143 8.59 -3.84 -16.56
N ILE A 144 7.82 -4.37 -15.61
CA ILE A 144 7.63 -3.71 -14.32
C ILE A 144 8.90 -3.78 -13.47
N ILE A 145 9.57 -4.93 -13.42
CA ILE A 145 10.84 -5.03 -12.68
C ILE A 145 11.90 -4.10 -13.29
N GLU A 146 11.95 -3.95 -14.60
CA GLU A 146 12.86 -2.99 -15.24
C GLU A 146 12.55 -1.55 -14.84
N LYS A 147 11.27 -1.16 -14.82
CA LYS A 147 10.85 0.16 -14.33
C LYS A 147 11.24 0.38 -12.87
N VAL A 148 10.96 -0.59 -12.01
CA VAL A 148 11.27 -0.52 -10.58
C VAL A 148 12.78 -0.40 -10.35
N MET A 149 13.60 -1.16 -11.08
CA MET A 149 15.06 -1.10 -10.95
C MET A 149 15.68 0.20 -11.46
N ASN A 150 15.02 0.87 -12.40
CA ASN A 150 15.42 2.19 -12.90
C ASN A 150 14.98 3.33 -11.96
N ALA A 151 14.08 3.05 -11.01
CA ALA A 151 13.64 4.03 -10.04
C ALA A 151 14.76 4.39 -9.05
N ARG A 152 14.85 5.69 -8.74
CA ARG A 152 15.87 6.21 -7.83
C ARG A 152 15.73 5.61 -6.42
N GLY A 153 16.84 5.10 -5.88
CA GLY A 153 16.87 4.56 -4.51
C GLY A 153 16.37 3.12 -4.37
N VAL A 154 16.24 2.36 -5.46
CA VAL A 154 15.90 0.93 -5.41
C VAL A 154 17.15 0.08 -5.67
N GLU A 155 17.51 -0.79 -4.74
CA GLU A 155 18.64 -1.71 -4.84
C GLU A 155 18.23 -3.15 -5.20
N GLY A 156 16.93 -3.45 -5.09
CA GLY A 156 16.43 -4.77 -5.45
C GLY A 156 14.91 -4.86 -5.48
N ALA A 157 14.40 -5.70 -6.37
CA ALA A 157 12.98 -5.98 -6.52
C ALA A 157 12.72 -7.47 -6.74
N ARG A 158 11.61 -7.94 -6.18
CA ARG A 158 11.12 -9.31 -6.34
C ARG A 158 9.62 -9.29 -6.54
N VAL A 159 9.17 -9.97 -7.58
CA VAL A 159 7.75 -10.17 -7.87
C VAL A 159 7.48 -11.66 -7.93
N VAL A 160 6.43 -12.09 -7.25
CA VAL A 160 5.94 -13.47 -7.26
C VAL A 160 4.49 -13.47 -7.69
N LEU A 161 4.17 -14.23 -8.73
CA LEU A 161 2.81 -14.50 -9.18
C LEU A 161 2.45 -15.93 -8.86
N SER A 162 1.26 -16.16 -8.33
CA SER A 162 0.75 -17.50 -8.00
C SER A 162 -0.70 -17.65 -8.42
N GLY A 163 -1.01 -18.73 -9.13
CA GLY A 163 -2.36 -19.00 -9.64
C GLY A 163 -2.33 -19.65 -11.02
N ARG A 164 -3.45 -19.59 -11.74
CA ARG A 164 -3.60 -20.11 -13.12
C ARG A 164 -2.99 -19.13 -14.12
N LEU A 165 -1.65 -19.12 -14.19
CA LEU A 165 -0.92 -18.20 -15.06
C LEU A 165 -1.16 -18.51 -16.54
N GLY A 166 -1.64 -17.52 -17.30
CA GLY A 166 -1.97 -17.66 -18.71
C GLY A 166 -3.19 -18.57 -18.99
N GLY A 167 -4.03 -18.85 -17.99
CA GLY A 167 -5.21 -19.71 -18.14
C GLY A 167 -4.92 -21.21 -17.98
N ALA A 168 -3.71 -21.60 -17.59
CA ALA A 168 -3.36 -23.00 -17.35
C ALA A 168 -4.29 -23.64 -16.30
N GLU A 169 -4.67 -24.92 -16.48
CA GLU A 169 -5.53 -25.64 -15.52
C GLU A 169 -4.85 -25.80 -14.16
N ILE A 170 -3.57 -26.14 -14.17
CA ILE A 170 -2.78 -26.34 -12.97
C ILE A 170 -2.17 -25.02 -12.56
N ALA A 171 -2.42 -24.61 -11.30
CA ALA A 171 -1.83 -23.42 -10.73
C ALA A 171 -0.30 -23.55 -10.63
N ARG A 172 0.39 -22.47 -10.98
CA ARG A 172 1.84 -22.37 -10.92
C ARG A 172 2.25 -21.13 -10.15
N THR A 173 3.48 -21.16 -9.66
CA THR A 173 4.12 -19.99 -9.05
C THR A 173 5.33 -19.63 -9.90
N GLU A 174 5.35 -18.39 -10.40
CA GLU A 174 6.52 -17.84 -11.09
C GLU A 174 7.04 -16.64 -10.32
N GLU A 175 8.35 -16.54 -10.29
CA GLU A 175 9.06 -15.52 -9.56
C GLU A 175 10.13 -14.89 -10.47
N LEU A 176 10.24 -13.57 -10.39
CA LEU A 176 11.36 -12.84 -10.95
C LEU A 176 11.97 -11.94 -9.88
N LYS A 177 13.29 -12.01 -9.73
CA LYS A 177 14.07 -11.22 -8.78
C LYS A 177 15.22 -10.54 -9.49
N ARG A 178 15.43 -9.25 -9.19
CA ARG A 178 16.63 -8.50 -9.58
C ARG A 178 17.20 -7.78 -8.35
N GLY A 179 18.51 -7.73 -8.25
CA GLY A 179 19.20 -7.15 -7.10
C GLY A 179 19.12 -7.98 -5.82
N SER A 180 19.50 -7.40 -4.69
CA SER A 180 19.50 -8.04 -3.38
C SER A 180 18.23 -7.73 -2.59
N ILE A 181 17.75 -8.66 -1.75
CA ILE A 181 16.60 -8.42 -0.86
C ILE A 181 16.89 -9.12 0.47
N PRO A 182 17.57 -8.44 1.39
CA PRO A 182 17.94 -9.00 2.68
C PRO A 182 16.74 -8.96 3.65
N LEU A 183 15.85 -9.97 3.59
CA LEU A 183 14.63 -10.01 4.38
C LEU A 183 14.88 -10.08 5.89
N GLN A 184 15.98 -10.75 6.30
CA GLN A 184 16.32 -10.94 7.70
C GLN A 184 16.98 -9.72 8.36
N THR A 185 17.54 -8.80 7.56
CA THR A 185 18.22 -7.61 8.07
C THR A 185 17.19 -6.57 8.49
N PHE A 186 17.08 -6.25 9.78
CA PHE A 186 16.11 -5.27 10.31
C PHE A 186 16.28 -3.87 9.74
N ARG A 187 17.52 -3.41 9.59
CA ARG A 187 17.86 -2.08 9.04
C ARG A 187 17.64 -1.93 7.53
N ALA A 188 17.29 -3.01 6.83
CA ALA A 188 16.96 -2.96 5.41
C ALA A 188 15.54 -2.42 5.22
N ASP A 189 15.38 -1.30 4.48
CA ASP A 189 14.06 -0.77 4.14
C ASP A 189 13.45 -1.59 3.02
N ILE A 190 12.57 -2.51 3.38
CA ILE A 190 11.84 -3.36 2.45
C ILE A 190 10.37 -3.02 2.48
N ASP A 191 9.87 -2.56 1.35
CA ASP A 191 8.46 -2.37 1.13
C ASP A 191 7.81 -3.64 0.57
N PHE A 192 6.58 -3.94 1.00
CA PHE A 192 5.90 -5.17 0.65
C PHE A 192 4.40 -4.99 0.51
N LYS A 193 3.84 -5.49 -0.58
CA LYS A 193 2.38 -5.55 -0.76
C LYS A 193 1.97 -6.89 -1.39
N ARG A 194 0.78 -7.33 -0.98
CA ARG A 194 0.04 -8.42 -1.63
C ARG A 194 -1.16 -7.83 -2.34
N GLU A 195 -1.40 -8.29 -3.56
CA GLU A 195 -2.56 -7.86 -4.35
C GLU A 195 -3.15 -9.06 -5.09
N ARG A 196 -4.37 -8.90 -5.59
CA ARG A 196 -5.11 -9.92 -6.35
C ARG A 196 -5.54 -9.36 -7.69
N ALA A 197 -5.22 -10.09 -8.76
CA ALA A 197 -5.78 -9.83 -10.08
C ALA A 197 -6.96 -10.78 -10.32
N ASN A 198 -8.12 -10.22 -10.66
CA ASN A 198 -9.33 -10.99 -10.94
C ASN A 198 -9.40 -11.27 -12.44
N LEU A 199 -9.28 -12.53 -12.80
CA LEU A 199 -9.28 -12.99 -14.19
C LEU A 199 -10.49 -13.89 -14.44
N PRO A 200 -10.96 -14.03 -15.68
CA PRO A 200 -12.12 -14.88 -15.99
C PRO A 200 -11.98 -16.34 -15.54
N TYR A 201 -10.74 -16.83 -15.51
CA TYR A 201 -10.40 -18.20 -15.09
C TYR A 201 -9.96 -18.34 -13.64
N GLY A 202 -10.16 -17.29 -12.83
CA GLY A 202 -9.88 -17.31 -11.39
C GLY A 202 -9.01 -16.13 -10.93
N VAL A 203 -8.50 -16.21 -9.71
CA VAL A 203 -7.72 -15.16 -9.09
C VAL A 203 -6.23 -15.50 -9.13
N VAL A 204 -5.41 -14.54 -9.54
CA VAL A 204 -3.95 -14.62 -9.48
C VAL A 204 -3.46 -13.76 -8.32
N GLY A 205 -2.72 -14.38 -7.38
CA GLY A 205 -2.08 -13.68 -6.27
C GLY A 205 -0.76 -13.06 -6.70
N ILE A 206 -0.57 -11.82 -6.32
CA ILE A 206 0.62 -11.01 -6.61
C ILE A 206 1.30 -10.66 -5.30
N LYS A 207 2.61 -10.85 -5.20
CA LYS A 207 3.42 -10.41 -4.08
C LYS A 207 4.60 -9.61 -4.62
N VAL A 208 4.81 -8.42 -4.09
CA VAL A 208 5.89 -7.52 -4.51
C VAL A 208 6.73 -7.16 -3.30
N TRP A 209 8.03 -7.24 -3.44
CA TRP A 209 9.03 -6.75 -2.47
C TRP A 209 9.93 -5.77 -3.20
N ILE A 210 10.16 -4.62 -2.59
CA ILE A 210 11.07 -3.59 -3.10
C ILE A 210 12.04 -3.24 -1.96
N TYR A 211 13.32 -3.36 -2.22
CA TYR A 211 14.37 -3.02 -1.29
C TYR A 211 14.98 -1.67 -1.67
N ARG A 212 14.95 -0.72 -0.73
CA ARG A 212 15.38 0.67 -0.91
C ARG A 212 16.72 0.98 -0.27
N GLY A 213 17.46 -0.05 0.15
CA GLY A 213 18.74 0.12 0.82
C GLY A 213 18.67 0.02 2.35
N LYS A 214 19.80 0.25 3.01
CA LYS A 214 19.91 0.18 4.46
C LYS A 214 19.77 1.55 5.08
N ILE A 215 18.97 1.67 6.13
CA ILE A 215 18.84 2.90 6.91
C ILE A 215 19.72 2.77 8.14
N PHE A 216 20.74 3.60 8.21
CA PHE A 216 21.57 3.79 9.39
C PHE A 216 21.06 5.05 10.09
N SER A 217 20.54 4.92 11.27
CA SER A 217 20.00 5.94 12.18
C SER A 217 19.61 7.33 11.56
N GLN A 218 18.42 7.79 11.86
CA GLN A 218 17.91 9.09 11.35
C GLN A 218 18.74 10.32 11.77
N LYS A 219 19.61 10.20 12.79
CA LYS A 219 20.52 11.27 13.18
C LYS A 219 21.57 11.59 12.11
N ALA A 220 22.12 10.60 11.45
CA ALA A 220 23.12 10.81 10.39
C ALA A 220 22.57 11.49 9.12
N LYS A 221 21.25 11.45 8.89
CA LYS A 221 20.63 12.16 7.75
C LYS A 221 20.43 13.64 8.02
N LYS A 222 20.07 14.03 9.24
CA LYS A 222 19.90 15.44 9.61
C LYS A 222 21.23 16.19 9.63
N GLU A 223 22.31 15.55 10.09
CA GLU A 223 23.65 16.17 10.09
C GLU A 223 24.20 16.39 8.68
N ASN A 224 23.85 15.54 7.71
CA ASN A 224 24.26 15.70 6.31
C ASN A 224 23.38 16.68 5.51
N GLU A 225 22.16 16.96 5.95
CA GLU A 225 21.26 17.96 5.35
C GLU A 225 21.52 19.38 5.92
N GLU A 226 22.12 19.49 7.11
CA GLU A 226 22.54 20.77 7.70
C GLU A 226 23.94 21.22 7.27
N ILE A 227 24.72 20.36 6.59
CA ILE A 227 26.10 20.67 6.09
C ILE A 227 26.09 20.93 4.57
N SER A 228 24.96 20.76 3.86
CA SER A 228 24.79 21.05 2.44
C SER A 228 23.97 22.29 2.19
#